data_6e419220a6cc7ca1129da110e772579b
#
_entry.id   6e419220a6cc7ca1129da110e772579b
#
_cell.length_a   1.000
_cell.length_b   1.000
_cell.length_c   1.000
_cell.angle_alpha   90.00
_cell.angle_beta   90.00
_cell.angle_gamma   90.00
#
_symmetry.space_group_name_H-M   'P 1'
#
loop_
_entity.id
_entity.type
_entity.pdbx_description
1 polymer ?
#
loop_
_entity_poly.entity_id
_entity_poly.type
_entity_poly.pdbx_seq_one_letter_code
_entity_poly.pdbx_strand_id
1 'polypeptide(L)'
;ASDVYKRQLKGLNMLNFGGLILVYVGGAGLGFYIAKGFFDTIPRAIDEAAEIDGATKWQVFTHIGLSMSRPIVVYTALMAFIGPWIDFIFSGIILSSSGNAKNYTIAYGLYNMLHSTKGASTTYFTQFIAGCVIIAIPITILFVIMQKFYVNGITAGADKGWCGSQGR
;
A
#
# COMPACT_ATOMS: atom_id res chain seq x y z
N ALA A 1 3.04 -21.66 -1.63
CA ALA A 1 3.74 -20.55 -0.96
C ALA A 1 3.19 -20.27 0.45
N SER A 2 1.89 -20.19 0.63
CA SER A 2 1.27 -19.90 1.95
C SER A 2 1.62 -20.92 3.05
N ASP A 3 1.74 -22.22 2.71
CA ASP A 3 2.09 -23.26 3.67
C ASP A 3 3.54 -23.20 4.14
N VAL A 4 4.44 -22.69 3.30
CA VAL A 4 5.85 -22.48 3.65
C VAL A 4 5.97 -21.39 4.70
N TYR A 5 5.32 -20.24 4.50
CA TYR A 5 5.29 -19.15 5.48
C TYR A 5 4.67 -19.59 6.81
N LYS A 6 3.55 -20.33 6.76
CA LYS A 6 2.90 -20.87 7.96
C LYS A 6 3.83 -21.79 8.75
N ARG A 7 4.57 -22.68 8.06
CA ARG A 7 5.52 -23.62 8.71
C ARG A 7 6.71 -22.87 9.33
N GLN A 8 7.25 -21.87 8.65
CA GLN A 8 8.33 -21.02 9.16
C GLN A 8 7.91 -20.23 10.40
N LEU A 9 6.75 -19.56 10.35
CA LEU A 9 6.22 -18.79 11.46
C LEU A 9 5.83 -19.66 12.65
N LYS A 10 5.37 -20.90 12.41
CA LYS A 10 5.11 -21.88 13.46
C LYS A 10 6.39 -22.32 14.18
N GLY A 11 7.48 -22.52 13.43
CA GLY A 11 8.79 -22.84 14.01
C GLY A 11 9.36 -21.71 14.90
N LEU A 12 9.02 -20.46 14.59
CA LEU A 12 9.42 -19.26 15.35
C LEU A 12 8.42 -18.88 16.47
N ASN A 13 7.35 -19.66 16.65
CA ASN A 13 6.24 -19.34 17.57
C ASN A 13 5.61 -17.95 17.33
N MET A 14 5.64 -17.47 16.09
CA MET A 14 5.17 -16.14 15.66
C MET A 14 3.85 -16.18 14.89
N LEU A 15 2.97 -17.15 15.16
CA LEU A 15 1.61 -17.20 14.60
C LEU A 15 0.70 -16.19 15.34
N ASN A 16 1.07 -14.92 15.28
CA ASN A 16 0.38 -13.81 15.92
C ASN A 16 0.44 -12.57 15.02
N PHE A 17 -0.06 -11.44 15.51
CA PHE A 17 -0.04 -10.18 14.79
C PHE A 17 1.38 -9.72 14.39
N GLY A 18 2.39 -10.03 15.22
CA GLY A 18 3.79 -9.73 14.93
C GLY A 18 4.31 -10.50 13.70
N GLY A 19 3.94 -11.78 13.57
CA GLY A 19 4.28 -12.57 12.39
C GLY A 19 3.62 -12.05 11.11
N LEU A 20 2.38 -11.57 11.20
CA LEU A 20 1.69 -10.94 10.07
C LEU A 20 2.41 -9.67 9.61
N ILE A 21 2.80 -8.80 10.54
CA ILE A 21 3.58 -7.59 10.23
C ILE A 21 4.90 -7.96 9.53
N LEU A 22 5.59 -8.98 10.00
CA LEU A 22 6.85 -9.43 9.42
C LEU A 22 6.68 -9.91 7.97
N VAL A 23 5.58 -10.61 7.67
CA VAL A 23 5.25 -11.02 6.31
C VAL A 23 4.99 -9.81 5.41
N TYR A 24 4.27 -8.79 5.89
CA TYR A 24 4.04 -7.58 5.10
C TYR A 24 5.33 -6.78 4.87
N VAL A 25 6.20 -6.69 5.86
CA VAL A 25 7.52 -6.05 5.71
C VAL A 25 8.36 -6.80 4.67
N GLY A 26 8.37 -8.14 4.71
CA GLY A 26 9.04 -8.95 3.70
C GLY A 26 8.46 -8.80 2.29
N GLY A 27 7.14 -8.60 2.19
CA GLY A 27 6.42 -8.37 0.93
C GLY A 27 6.60 -6.97 0.35
N ALA A 28 7.09 -6.00 1.12
CA ALA A 28 7.27 -4.60 0.70
C ALA A 28 8.34 -4.43 -0.40
N GLY A 29 9.13 -5.44 -0.69
CA GLY A 29 10.17 -5.41 -1.73
C GLY A 29 9.67 -5.02 -3.11
N LEU A 30 8.44 -5.42 -3.49
CA LEU A 30 7.83 -5.03 -4.76
C LEU A 30 7.59 -3.51 -4.84
N GLY A 31 7.07 -2.91 -3.76
CA GLY A 31 6.86 -1.45 -3.68
C GLY A 31 8.17 -0.68 -3.80
N PHE A 32 9.23 -1.17 -3.15
CA PHE A 32 10.57 -0.61 -3.29
C PHE A 32 11.10 -0.69 -4.72
N TYR A 33 10.89 -1.82 -5.41
CA TYR A 33 11.32 -2.01 -6.79
C TYR A 33 10.60 -1.04 -7.74
N ILE A 34 9.30 -0.86 -7.57
CA ILE A 34 8.49 0.10 -8.35
C ILE A 34 8.98 1.54 -8.12
N ALA A 35 9.20 1.90 -6.84
CA ALA A 35 9.71 3.22 -6.50
C ALA A 35 11.10 3.47 -7.11
N LYS A 36 12.00 2.49 -7.02
CA LYS A 36 13.33 2.56 -7.63
C LYS A 36 13.23 2.77 -9.15
N GLY A 37 12.40 1.98 -9.84
CA GLY A 37 12.20 2.13 -11.29
C GLY A 37 11.75 3.54 -11.67
N PHE A 38 10.93 4.19 -10.86
CA PHE A 38 10.54 5.58 -11.08
C PHE A 38 11.71 6.56 -10.86
N PHE A 39 12.49 6.39 -9.78
CA PHE A 39 13.66 7.23 -9.54
C PHE A 39 14.70 7.11 -10.66
N ASP A 40 14.86 5.94 -11.26
CA ASP A 40 15.78 5.70 -12.39
C ASP A 40 15.34 6.43 -13.67
N THR A 41 14.09 6.93 -13.76
CA THR A 41 13.61 7.75 -14.88
C THR A 41 13.98 9.22 -14.77
N ILE A 42 14.45 9.68 -13.62
CA ILE A 42 14.85 11.06 -13.39
C ILE A 42 16.19 11.31 -14.10
N PRO A 43 16.29 12.34 -14.98
CA PRO A 43 17.53 12.63 -15.67
C PRO A 43 18.64 13.04 -14.70
N ARG A 44 19.79 12.38 -14.77
CA ARG A 44 20.97 12.70 -13.94
C ARG A 44 21.50 14.12 -14.13
N ALA A 45 21.23 14.72 -15.30
CA ALA A 45 21.62 16.09 -15.59
C ALA A 45 21.06 17.11 -14.57
N ILE A 46 19.91 16.81 -13.95
CA ILE A 46 19.31 17.66 -12.92
C ILE A 46 20.13 17.56 -11.63
N ASP A 47 20.57 16.38 -11.27
CA ASP A 47 21.39 16.15 -10.07
C ASP A 47 22.76 16.79 -10.24
N GLU A 48 23.39 16.64 -11.42
CA GLU A 48 24.69 17.23 -11.75
C GLU A 48 24.63 18.77 -11.76
N ALA A 49 23.58 19.36 -12.32
CA ALA A 49 23.40 20.81 -12.28
C ALA A 49 23.28 21.35 -10.85
N ALA A 50 22.53 20.67 -10.01
CA ALA A 50 22.38 21.07 -8.61
C ALA A 50 23.68 20.91 -7.80
N GLU A 51 24.48 19.89 -8.10
CA GLU A 51 25.82 19.71 -7.50
C GLU A 51 26.78 20.83 -7.92
N ILE A 52 26.71 21.29 -9.18
CA ILE A 52 27.50 22.44 -9.65
C ILE A 52 27.08 23.74 -8.93
N ASP A 53 25.80 23.89 -8.62
CA ASP A 53 25.27 25.02 -7.83
C ASP A 53 25.62 24.93 -6.34
N GLY A 54 26.38 23.89 -5.92
CA GLY A 54 26.87 23.72 -4.55
C GLY A 54 25.89 23.01 -3.61
N ALA A 55 24.84 22.38 -4.13
CA ALA A 55 23.92 21.62 -3.31
C ALA A 55 24.58 20.30 -2.84
N THR A 56 24.36 19.93 -1.59
CA THR A 56 24.79 18.64 -1.07
C THR A 56 23.90 17.52 -1.61
N LYS A 57 24.41 16.30 -1.72
CA LYS A 57 23.62 15.13 -2.19
C LYS A 57 22.34 14.91 -1.41
N TRP A 58 22.32 15.25 -0.13
CA TRP A 58 21.12 15.20 0.71
C TRP A 58 20.08 16.27 0.32
N GLN A 59 20.53 17.46 0.00
CA GLN A 59 19.66 18.55 -0.50
C GLN A 59 19.08 18.20 -1.88
N VAL A 60 19.90 17.67 -2.80
CA VAL A 60 19.44 17.18 -4.11
C VAL A 60 18.36 16.11 -3.93
N PHE A 61 18.60 15.12 -3.10
CA PHE A 61 17.63 14.06 -2.83
C PHE A 61 16.31 14.59 -2.24
N THR A 62 16.38 15.45 -1.21
CA THR A 62 15.17 15.89 -0.49
C THR A 62 14.37 16.95 -1.24
N HIS A 63 15.04 17.89 -1.90
CA HIS A 63 14.37 19.01 -2.57
C HIS A 63 14.02 18.71 -4.02
N ILE A 64 14.86 18.00 -4.73
CA ILE A 64 14.68 17.68 -6.16
C ILE A 64 14.08 16.28 -6.30
N GLY A 65 14.80 15.26 -5.87
CA GLY A 65 14.40 13.86 -6.06
C GLY A 65 13.05 13.55 -5.46
N LEU A 66 12.85 13.86 -4.18
CA LEU A 66 11.60 13.58 -3.49
C LEU A 66 10.44 14.45 -4.01
N SER A 67 10.72 15.71 -4.41
CA SER A 67 9.72 16.60 -4.98
C SER A 67 9.21 16.12 -6.34
N MET A 68 10.11 15.66 -7.21
CA MET A 68 9.76 15.08 -8.51
C MET A 68 9.07 13.73 -8.38
N SER A 69 9.43 12.96 -7.34
CA SER A 69 8.89 11.62 -7.08
C SER A 69 7.63 11.61 -6.22
N ARG A 70 7.05 12.76 -5.89
CA ARG A 70 5.83 12.84 -5.07
C ARG A 70 4.72 11.87 -5.51
N PRO A 71 4.39 11.72 -6.82
CA PRO A 71 3.31 10.83 -7.23
C PRO A 71 3.57 9.37 -6.86
N ILE A 72 4.80 8.89 -7.03
CA ILE A 72 5.15 7.49 -6.74
C ILE A 72 5.25 7.24 -5.24
N VAL A 73 5.75 8.20 -4.47
CA VAL A 73 5.81 8.11 -3.00
C VAL A 73 4.40 8.01 -2.42
N VAL A 74 3.49 8.86 -2.90
CA VAL A 74 2.09 8.85 -2.51
C VAL A 74 1.43 7.53 -2.89
N TYR A 75 1.66 7.03 -4.11
CA TYR A 75 1.17 5.73 -4.56
C TYR A 75 1.65 4.58 -3.68
N THR A 76 2.95 4.53 -3.42
CA THR A 76 3.55 3.46 -2.62
C THR A 76 3.02 3.47 -1.18
N ALA A 77 2.89 4.66 -0.59
CA ALA A 77 2.31 4.82 0.75
C ALA A 77 0.85 4.36 0.80
N LEU A 78 0.06 4.70 -0.22
CA LEU A 78 -1.34 4.29 -0.34
C LEU A 78 -1.46 2.77 -0.47
N MET A 79 -0.66 2.15 -1.34
CA MET A 79 -0.68 0.70 -1.51
C MET A 79 -0.19 -0.04 -0.26
N ALA A 80 0.80 0.50 0.44
CA ALA A 80 1.27 -0.05 1.72
C ALA A 80 0.20 0.00 2.82
N PHE A 81 -0.70 0.98 2.77
CA PHE A 81 -1.82 1.10 3.71
C PHE A 81 -3.00 0.19 3.31
N ILE A 82 -3.42 0.23 2.04
CA ILE A 82 -4.60 -0.51 1.56
C ILE A 82 -4.33 -2.02 1.56
N GLY A 83 -3.13 -2.45 1.18
CA GLY A 83 -2.77 -3.87 1.08
C GLY A 83 -3.14 -4.67 2.34
N PRO A 84 -2.58 -4.36 3.51
CA PRO A 84 -2.91 -5.02 4.77
C PRO A 84 -4.39 -4.85 5.19
N TRP A 85 -5.03 -3.76 4.77
CA TRP A 85 -6.41 -3.46 5.12
C TRP A 85 -7.41 -4.41 4.48
N ILE A 86 -7.20 -4.74 3.20
CA ILE A 86 -8.09 -5.63 2.43
C ILE A 86 -7.66 -7.10 2.44
N ASP A 87 -6.45 -7.39 2.96
CA ASP A 87 -5.95 -8.76 2.96
C ASP A 87 -6.65 -9.62 4.01
N PHE A 88 -7.40 -10.61 3.53
CA PHE A 88 -8.00 -11.64 4.38
C PHE A 88 -7.30 -12.99 4.25
N ILE A 89 -6.53 -13.22 3.18
CA ILE A 89 -5.92 -14.52 2.89
C ILE A 89 -4.74 -14.79 3.85
N PHE A 90 -3.73 -13.90 3.86
CA PHE A 90 -2.57 -14.08 4.75
C PHE A 90 -2.96 -13.92 6.21
N SER A 91 -3.83 -12.95 6.52
CA SER A 91 -4.34 -12.78 7.88
C SER A 91 -5.16 -14.00 8.33
N GLY A 92 -5.97 -14.60 7.45
CA GLY A 92 -6.69 -15.83 7.73
C GLY A 92 -5.76 -17.02 8.01
N ILE A 93 -4.72 -17.20 7.21
CA ILE A 93 -3.77 -18.30 7.36
C ILE A 93 -2.97 -18.18 8.66
N ILE A 94 -2.52 -16.99 9.02
CA ILE A 94 -1.65 -16.76 10.17
C ILE A 94 -2.45 -16.66 11.47
N LEU A 95 -3.55 -15.91 11.48
CA LEU A 95 -4.31 -15.61 12.69
C LEU A 95 -5.37 -16.67 13.03
N SER A 96 -5.84 -17.46 12.05
CA SER A 96 -6.75 -18.57 12.33
C SER A 96 -6.17 -19.59 13.32
N SER A 97 -4.86 -19.73 13.34
CA SER A 97 -4.15 -20.66 14.22
C SER A 97 -4.02 -20.14 15.66
N SER A 98 -4.21 -18.85 15.91
CA SER A 98 -4.07 -18.26 17.26
C SER A 98 -5.28 -18.46 18.15
N GLY A 99 -6.42 -18.87 17.60
CA GLY A 99 -7.66 -19.15 18.35
C GLY A 99 -8.32 -17.93 19.04
N ASN A 100 -7.70 -16.77 18.98
CA ASN A 100 -8.16 -15.55 19.64
C ASN A 100 -8.84 -14.60 18.65
N ALA A 101 -10.18 -14.49 18.73
CA ALA A 101 -10.97 -13.59 17.89
C ALA A 101 -10.57 -12.10 18.04
N LYS A 102 -9.91 -11.73 19.14
CA LYS A 102 -9.42 -10.36 19.38
C LYS A 102 -8.26 -9.96 18.48
N ASN A 103 -7.59 -10.91 17.85
CA ASN A 103 -6.40 -10.67 17.01
C ASN A 103 -6.71 -10.75 15.50
N TYR A 104 -7.97 -10.66 15.10
CA TYR A 104 -8.33 -10.70 13.68
C TYR A 104 -8.12 -9.34 13.02
N THR A 105 -7.64 -9.35 11.78
CA THR A 105 -7.71 -8.18 10.92
C THR A 105 -9.17 -7.90 10.56
N ILE A 106 -9.46 -6.67 10.14
CA ILE A 106 -10.81 -6.23 9.80
C ILE A 106 -11.39 -7.10 8.69
N ALA A 107 -10.64 -7.34 7.63
CA ALA A 107 -11.08 -8.16 6.49
C ALA A 107 -11.33 -9.62 6.90
N TYR A 108 -10.43 -10.21 7.68
CA TYR A 108 -10.62 -11.58 8.16
C TYR A 108 -11.75 -11.71 9.18
N GLY A 109 -11.95 -10.69 10.02
CA GLY A 109 -13.09 -10.63 10.94
C GLY A 109 -14.43 -10.63 10.22
N LEU A 110 -14.57 -9.82 9.16
CA LEU A 110 -15.76 -9.80 8.30
C LEU A 110 -16.00 -11.13 7.58
N TYR A 111 -14.95 -11.70 7.01
CA TYR A 111 -15.04 -13.01 6.38
C TYR A 111 -15.52 -14.07 7.37
N ASN A 112 -15.00 -14.07 8.59
CA ASN A 112 -15.36 -15.03 9.63
C ASN A 112 -16.80 -14.83 10.14
N MET A 113 -17.31 -13.59 10.16
CA MET A 113 -18.71 -13.31 10.47
C MET A 113 -19.67 -13.96 9.46
N LEU A 114 -19.30 -13.97 8.17
CA LEU A 114 -20.13 -14.53 7.13
C LEU A 114 -20.07 -16.06 7.08
N HIS A 115 -18.89 -16.66 7.35
CA HIS A 115 -18.63 -18.09 7.20
C HIS A 115 -18.72 -18.89 8.52
N SER A 116 -18.88 -18.21 9.66
CA SER A 116 -19.10 -18.93 10.94
C SER A 116 -20.48 -19.60 10.94
N THR A 117 -20.60 -20.70 11.71
CA THR A 117 -21.86 -21.45 11.88
C THR A 117 -23.01 -20.57 12.40
N LYS A 118 -22.70 -19.40 12.98
CA LYS A 118 -23.64 -18.39 13.43
C LYS A 118 -24.05 -17.41 12.34
N GLY A 119 -23.31 -17.36 11.22
CA GLY A 119 -23.52 -16.42 10.11
C GLY A 119 -24.75 -16.69 9.23
N ALA A 120 -25.41 -17.85 9.42
CA ALA A 120 -26.64 -18.19 8.72
C ALA A 120 -27.88 -17.41 9.22
N SER A 121 -27.76 -16.65 10.32
CA SER A 121 -28.87 -15.83 10.83
C SER A 121 -28.89 -14.45 10.15
N THR A 122 -30.07 -13.94 9.87
CA THR A 122 -30.29 -12.61 9.25
C THR A 122 -29.60 -11.49 10.02
N THR A 123 -29.47 -11.61 11.34
CA THR A 123 -28.81 -10.64 12.21
C THR A 123 -27.31 -10.50 11.91
N TYR A 124 -26.60 -11.61 11.70
CA TYR A 124 -25.19 -11.58 11.37
C TYR A 124 -24.91 -11.04 9.98
N PHE A 125 -25.82 -11.31 9.04
CA PHE A 125 -25.73 -10.76 7.69
C PHE A 125 -25.88 -9.23 7.69
N THR A 126 -26.83 -8.70 8.47
CA THR A 126 -26.99 -7.25 8.65
C THR A 126 -25.77 -6.61 9.29
N GLN A 127 -25.19 -7.24 10.30
CA GLN A 127 -23.95 -6.77 10.94
C GLN A 127 -22.75 -6.79 9.95
N PHE A 128 -22.66 -7.81 9.12
CA PHE A 128 -21.66 -7.89 8.07
C PHE A 128 -21.77 -6.72 7.08
N ILE A 129 -22.96 -6.42 6.59
CA ILE A 129 -23.20 -5.29 5.66
C ILE A 129 -22.83 -3.96 6.34
N ALA A 130 -23.26 -3.75 7.58
CA ALA A 130 -22.90 -2.55 8.35
C ALA A 130 -21.36 -2.43 8.53
N GLY A 131 -20.70 -3.53 8.81
CA GLY A 131 -19.23 -3.58 8.88
C GLY A 131 -18.55 -3.21 7.57
N CYS A 132 -19.05 -3.70 6.44
CA CYS A 132 -18.53 -3.33 5.12
C CYS A 132 -18.64 -1.82 4.84
N VAL A 133 -19.76 -1.20 5.20
CA VAL A 133 -19.96 0.25 5.03
C VAL A 133 -18.97 1.03 5.91
N ILE A 134 -18.83 0.66 7.17
CA ILE A 134 -17.89 1.33 8.09
C ILE A 134 -16.45 1.25 7.57
N ILE A 135 -16.05 0.11 7.01
CA ILE A 135 -14.69 -0.09 6.48
C ILE A 135 -14.48 0.67 5.16
N ALA A 136 -15.51 0.84 4.34
CA ALA A 136 -15.41 1.59 3.10
C ALA A 136 -15.17 3.08 3.32
N ILE A 137 -15.66 3.67 4.42
CA ILE A 137 -15.53 5.09 4.72
C ILE A 137 -14.07 5.56 4.76
N PRO A 138 -13.17 5.01 5.60
CA PRO A 138 -11.80 5.48 5.68
C PRO A 138 -11.02 5.28 4.37
N ILE A 139 -11.29 4.20 3.64
CA ILE A 139 -10.65 3.94 2.34
C ILE A 139 -11.10 4.99 1.32
N THR A 140 -12.40 5.30 1.27
CA THR A 140 -12.96 6.31 0.36
C THR A 140 -12.40 7.69 0.67
N ILE A 141 -12.34 8.09 1.93
CA ILE A 141 -11.76 9.37 2.35
C ILE A 141 -10.29 9.45 1.93
N LEU A 142 -9.53 8.40 2.20
CA LEU A 142 -8.12 8.33 1.82
C LEU A 142 -7.94 8.42 0.31
N PHE A 143 -8.76 7.72 -0.46
CA PHE A 143 -8.73 7.77 -1.92
C PHE A 143 -9.03 9.18 -2.44
N VAL A 144 -10.07 9.85 -1.94
CA VAL A 144 -10.44 11.22 -2.36
C VAL A 144 -9.33 12.22 -2.05
N ILE A 145 -8.68 12.10 -0.88
CA ILE A 145 -7.55 12.97 -0.52
C ILE A 145 -6.37 12.75 -1.48
N MET A 146 -6.08 11.50 -1.81
CA MET A 146 -4.94 11.13 -2.63
C MET A 146 -5.17 11.36 -4.13
N GLN A 147 -6.41 11.36 -4.58
CA GLN A 147 -6.81 11.53 -5.98
C GLN A 147 -6.22 12.81 -6.60
N LYS A 148 -6.20 13.92 -5.87
CA LYS A 148 -5.63 15.19 -6.35
C LYS A 148 -4.12 15.10 -6.64
N PHE A 149 -3.38 14.27 -5.92
CA PHE A 149 -1.96 14.07 -6.15
C PHE A 149 -1.68 13.23 -7.40
N TYR A 150 -2.59 12.29 -7.70
CA TYR A 150 -2.54 11.47 -8.91
C TYR A 150 -2.79 12.29 -10.16
N VAL A 151 -3.86 13.08 -10.16
CA VAL A 151 -4.26 13.89 -11.32
C VAL A 151 -3.17 14.90 -11.67
N ASN A 152 -2.63 15.60 -10.68
CA ASN A 152 -1.57 16.60 -10.90
C ASN A 152 -0.26 15.95 -11.42
N GLY A 153 0.04 14.71 -11.06
CA GLY A 153 1.22 14.00 -11.53
C GLY A 153 1.13 13.54 -12.99
N ILE A 154 -0.07 13.13 -13.44
CA ILE A 154 -0.29 12.64 -14.81
C ILE A 154 -0.42 13.80 -15.79
N THR A 155 -1.11 14.89 -15.41
CA THR A 155 -1.32 16.04 -16.29
C THR A 155 -0.04 16.84 -16.51
N ALA A 156 0.86 16.93 -15.56
CA ALA A 156 2.15 17.59 -15.72
C ALA A 156 3.04 16.95 -16.79
N GLY A 157 2.84 15.66 -17.11
CA GLY A 157 3.51 14.96 -18.20
C GLY A 157 2.86 15.11 -19.57
N ALA A 158 1.55 15.33 -19.61
CA ALA A 158 0.78 15.41 -20.86
C ALA A 158 0.93 16.78 -21.57
N ASP A 159 1.05 17.86 -20.82
CA ASP A 159 1.17 19.22 -21.39
C ASP A 159 2.46 19.44 -22.20
N LYS A 160 3.54 18.71 -21.90
CA LYS A 160 4.81 18.80 -22.66
C LYS A 160 4.76 18.17 -24.04
N GLY A 161 3.80 17.29 -24.31
CA GLY A 161 3.65 16.62 -25.60
C GLY A 161 2.91 17.47 -26.65
N TRP A 162 2.08 18.43 -26.25
CA TRP A 162 1.24 19.21 -27.19
C TRP A 162 1.95 20.46 -27.75
N CYS A 163 2.86 21.07 -27.03
CA CYS A 163 3.60 22.22 -27.54
C CYS A 163 4.66 21.90 -28.62
N GLY A 164 5.04 20.64 -28.80
CA GLY A 164 6.03 20.22 -29.80
C GLY A 164 5.50 19.97 -31.22
N SER A 165 4.18 19.93 -31.40
CA SER A 165 3.56 19.49 -32.68
C SER A 165 3.05 20.62 -33.58
N GLN A 166 3.11 21.89 -33.17
CA GLN A 166 2.64 23.03 -33.97
C GLN A 166 3.75 23.88 -34.62
N GLY A 167 4.97 23.40 -34.64
CA GLY A 167 6.10 24.12 -35.24
C GLY A 167 6.80 23.35 -36.35
N ARG A 168 6.04 22.87 -37.36
CA ARG A 168 6.59 22.49 -38.68
C ARG A 168 5.57 22.70 -39.78
#